data_67f5d06528f176127d9e36e0d8b8c0f0
#
_entry.id   67f5d06528f176127d9e36e0d8b8c0f0
#
_cell.length_a   1.000
_cell.length_b   1.000
_cell.length_c   1.000
_cell.angle_alpha   90.00
_cell.angle_beta   90.00
_cell.angle_gamma   90.00
#
_symmetry.space_group_name_H-M   'P 1'
#
loop_
_entity.id
_entity.type
_entity.pdbx_description
1 polymer ?
#
loop_
_entity_poly.entity_id
_entity_poly.type
_entity_poly.pdbx_seq_one_letter_code
_entity_poly.pdbx_strand_id
1 'polypeptide(L)'
;KLLFCGNGGSAADAQHLAAEYLIRLRPKVNRRPLPALSLAQDTSTLTACGNDYDFSNIFLRPFQALASKNDILIGITTSGNSLNVLKVLKYARSKKISTIGFLGGAGGKCKNFCDIKLMVPSDNTARIQECHIFLAHFILQSAEDLLIK
;
A
#
# COMPACT_ATOMS: atom_id res chain seq x y z
N LYS A 1 0.72 -12.39 2.56
CA LYS A 1 -0.02 -11.55 1.59
C LYS A 1 0.50 -10.12 1.55
N LEU A 2 0.15 -9.38 0.49
CA LEU A 2 0.37 -7.94 0.40
C LEU A 2 -0.87 -7.18 0.90
N LEU A 3 -0.65 -6.14 1.67
CA LEU A 3 -1.68 -5.21 2.15
C LEU A 3 -1.33 -3.81 1.68
N PHE A 4 -2.22 -3.17 0.92
CA PHE A 4 -1.99 -1.86 0.34
C PHE A 4 -2.87 -0.82 1.01
N CYS A 5 -2.35 0.40 1.21
CA CYS A 5 -3.14 1.55 1.65
C CYS A 5 -2.64 2.85 1.04
N GLY A 6 -3.55 3.80 0.86
CA GLY A 6 -3.29 5.13 0.34
C GLY A 6 -4.60 5.92 0.25
N ASN A 7 -4.51 7.22 -0.01
CA ASN A 7 -5.67 8.12 -0.13
C ASN A 7 -5.83 8.62 -1.57
N GLY A 8 -7.06 8.89 -1.99
CA GLY A 8 -7.35 9.46 -3.30
C GLY A 8 -6.80 8.63 -4.46
N GLY A 9 -5.95 9.21 -5.32
CA GLY A 9 -5.27 8.47 -6.39
C GLY A 9 -4.43 7.32 -5.88
N SER A 10 -3.75 7.48 -4.75
CA SER A 10 -3.00 6.39 -4.11
C SER A 10 -3.91 5.28 -3.54
N ALA A 11 -5.19 5.55 -3.25
CA ALA A 11 -6.16 4.50 -2.94
C ALA A 11 -6.57 3.73 -4.20
N ALA A 12 -6.72 4.42 -5.33
CA ALA A 12 -6.96 3.79 -6.63
C ALA A 12 -5.79 2.87 -7.01
N ASP A 13 -4.55 3.33 -6.85
CA ASP A 13 -3.35 2.51 -7.05
C ASP A 13 -3.37 1.27 -6.14
N ALA A 14 -3.69 1.44 -4.84
CA ALA A 14 -3.76 0.34 -3.88
C ALA A 14 -4.78 -0.74 -4.30
N GLN A 15 -5.95 -0.34 -4.79
CA GLN A 15 -6.98 -1.25 -5.30
C GLN A 15 -6.52 -1.95 -6.57
N HIS A 16 -5.98 -1.21 -7.53
CA HIS A 16 -5.46 -1.73 -8.79
C HIS A 16 -4.35 -2.77 -8.55
N LEU A 17 -3.35 -2.43 -7.75
CA LEU A 17 -2.23 -3.34 -7.46
C LEU A 17 -2.66 -4.61 -6.72
N ALA A 18 -3.66 -4.51 -5.82
CA ALA A 18 -4.24 -5.69 -5.19
C ALA A 18 -4.94 -6.59 -6.21
N ALA A 19 -5.70 -6.01 -7.16
CA ALA A 19 -6.36 -6.75 -8.23
C ALA A 19 -5.36 -7.45 -9.16
N GLU A 20 -4.23 -6.81 -9.48
CA GLU A 20 -3.17 -7.39 -10.29
C GLU A 20 -2.62 -8.69 -9.69
N TYR A 21 -2.47 -8.77 -8.39
CA TYR A 21 -2.00 -9.97 -7.70
C TYR A 21 -3.10 -11.00 -7.49
N LEU A 22 -4.31 -10.57 -7.13
CA LEU A 22 -5.46 -11.47 -6.92
C LEU A 22 -5.87 -12.17 -8.22
N ILE A 23 -5.85 -11.47 -9.33
CA ILE A 23 -6.35 -11.99 -10.60
C ILE A 23 -5.18 -12.33 -11.53
N ARG A 24 -4.55 -11.32 -12.14
CA ARG A 24 -3.46 -11.53 -13.10
C ARG A 24 -2.85 -10.19 -13.54
N LEU A 25 -1.56 -10.00 -13.32
CA LEU A 25 -0.84 -8.83 -13.80
C LEU A 25 -0.59 -8.87 -15.32
N ARG A 26 -0.18 -10.03 -15.83
CA ARG A 26 0.20 -10.19 -17.24
C ARG A 26 -0.75 -11.15 -17.97
N PRO A 27 -1.44 -10.71 -19.05
CA PRO A 27 -2.43 -11.52 -19.75
C PRO A 27 -1.94 -12.88 -20.26
N LYS A 28 -0.65 -12.96 -20.64
CA LYS A 28 -0.04 -14.18 -21.18
C LYS A 28 0.55 -15.10 -20.09
N VAL A 29 0.55 -14.69 -18.85
CA VAL A 29 1.11 -15.47 -17.73
C VAL A 29 -0.04 -16.03 -16.90
N ASN A 30 -0.36 -17.31 -17.14
CA ASN A 30 -1.35 -18.01 -16.32
C ASN A 30 -0.68 -18.56 -15.06
N ARG A 31 -1.05 -18.05 -13.90
CA ARG A 31 -0.54 -18.45 -12.61
C ARG A 31 -1.65 -18.55 -11.56
N ARG A 32 -1.36 -19.18 -10.44
CA ARG A 32 -2.27 -19.17 -9.29
C ARG A 32 -2.50 -17.74 -8.78
N PRO A 33 -3.68 -17.45 -8.20
CA PRO A 33 -3.92 -16.19 -7.50
C PRO A 33 -2.87 -15.96 -6.40
N LEU A 34 -2.39 -14.72 -6.27
CA LEU A 34 -1.48 -14.32 -5.20
C LEU A 34 -2.24 -13.48 -4.17
N PRO A 35 -2.08 -13.74 -2.86
CA PRO A 35 -2.88 -13.07 -1.85
C PRO A 35 -2.48 -11.61 -1.68
N ALA A 36 -3.43 -10.73 -1.96
CA ALA A 36 -3.30 -9.28 -1.80
C ALA A 36 -4.64 -8.65 -1.37
N LEU A 37 -4.59 -7.50 -0.71
CA LEU A 37 -5.79 -6.77 -0.29
C LEU A 37 -5.50 -5.27 -0.25
N SER A 38 -6.42 -4.46 -0.76
CA SER A 38 -6.45 -3.03 -0.51
C SER A 38 -7.27 -2.72 0.74
N LEU A 39 -6.68 -2.00 1.70
CA LEU A 39 -7.38 -1.49 2.88
C LEU A 39 -8.30 -0.29 2.56
N ALA A 40 -8.26 0.21 1.32
CA ALA A 40 -9.10 1.31 0.81
C ALA A 40 -10.27 0.79 -0.04
N GLN A 41 -10.60 -0.48 0.00
CA GLN A 41 -11.52 -1.11 -0.94
C GLN A 41 -12.98 -1.07 -0.48
N ASP A 42 -13.25 -1.28 0.80
CA ASP A 42 -14.60 -1.41 1.32
C ASP A 42 -15.14 -0.08 1.84
N THR A 43 -16.12 0.47 1.13
CA THR A 43 -16.77 1.75 1.47
C THR A 43 -17.43 1.71 2.85
N SER A 44 -18.09 0.60 3.22
CA SER A 44 -18.74 0.47 4.54
C SER A 44 -17.70 0.51 5.67
N THR A 45 -16.60 -0.20 5.54
CA THR A 45 -15.50 -0.16 6.52
C THR A 45 -14.89 1.24 6.64
N LEU A 46 -14.65 1.93 5.53
CA LEU A 46 -14.07 3.28 5.54
C LEU A 46 -15.01 4.29 6.20
N THR A 47 -16.29 4.28 5.82
CA THR A 47 -17.29 5.22 6.33
C THR A 47 -17.63 4.96 7.79
N ALA A 48 -17.81 3.70 8.19
CA ALA A 48 -18.03 3.33 9.60
C ALA A 48 -16.85 3.75 10.47
N CYS A 49 -15.62 3.45 10.05
CA CYS A 49 -14.44 3.85 10.82
C CYS A 49 -14.28 5.37 10.92
N GLY A 50 -14.56 6.09 9.84
CA GLY A 50 -14.53 7.56 9.82
C GLY A 50 -15.60 8.19 10.73
N ASN A 51 -16.79 7.58 10.81
CA ASN A 51 -17.90 8.04 11.62
C ASN A 51 -17.73 7.69 13.11
N ASP A 52 -17.36 6.45 13.42
CA ASP A 52 -17.36 5.93 14.78
C ASP A 52 -16.05 6.22 15.54
N TYR A 53 -14.96 6.47 14.85
CA TYR A 53 -13.66 6.74 15.44
C TYR A 53 -13.03 8.02 14.89
N ASP A 54 -12.26 7.90 13.77
CA ASP A 54 -11.55 9.00 13.15
C ASP A 54 -10.98 8.56 11.81
N PHE A 55 -10.93 9.47 10.83
CA PHE A 55 -10.38 9.20 9.50
C PHE A 55 -8.92 8.69 9.54
N SER A 56 -8.16 9.07 10.57
CA SER A 56 -6.79 8.60 10.74
C SER A 56 -6.68 7.11 11.09
N ASN A 57 -7.78 6.44 11.41
CA ASN A 57 -7.82 5.02 11.78
C ASN A 57 -8.34 4.10 10.66
N ILE A 58 -8.79 4.66 9.53
CA ILE A 58 -9.46 3.89 8.46
C ILE A 58 -8.62 2.73 7.90
N PHE A 59 -7.29 2.85 7.90
CA PHE A 59 -6.37 1.77 7.51
C PHE A 59 -5.88 0.95 8.70
N LEU A 60 -5.73 1.58 9.85
CA LEU A 60 -5.21 0.91 11.04
C LEU A 60 -6.14 -0.19 11.54
N ARG A 61 -7.43 0.10 11.67
CA ARG A 61 -8.38 -0.88 12.22
C ARG A 61 -8.54 -2.14 11.37
N PRO A 62 -8.79 -2.06 10.04
CA PRO A 62 -8.81 -3.27 9.22
C PRO A 62 -7.45 -3.98 9.16
N PHE A 63 -6.34 -3.24 9.18
CA PHE A 63 -5.01 -3.84 9.26
C PHE A 63 -4.82 -4.67 10.53
N GLN A 64 -5.25 -4.16 11.69
CA GLN A 64 -5.18 -4.89 12.96
C GLN A 64 -5.95 -6.22 12.95
N ALA A 65 -7.09 -6.25 12.24
CA ALA A 65 -7.94 -7.44 12.14
C ALA A 65 -7.40 -8.47 11.12
N LEU A 66 -6.78 -8.01 10.03
CA LEU A 66 -6.50 -8.84 8.86
C LEU A 66 -5.02 -9.22 8.70
N ALA A 67 -4.10 -8.44 9.29
CA ALA A 67 -2.67 -8.63 9.09
C ALA A 67 -2.12 -9.80 9.91
N SER A 68 -1.16 -10.50 9.32
CA SER A 68 -0.39 -11.59 9.93
C SER A 68 1.10 -11.27 9.91
N LYS A 69 1.89 -11.93 10.74
CA LYS A 69 3.33 -11.65 10.93
C LYS A 69 4.16 -11.68 9.63
N ASN A 70 3.78 -12.51 8.68
CA ASN A 70 4.52 -12.70 7.42
C ASN A 70 3.94 -11.88 6.26
N ASP A 71 3.06 -10.94 6.55
CA ASP A 71 2.53 -10.03 5.53
C ASP A 71 3.48 -8.87 5.27
N ILE A 72 3.24 -8.17 4.18
CA ILE A 72 3.93 -6.93 3.82
C ILE A 72 2.90 -5.82 3.70
N LEU A 73 3.09 -4.74 4.43
CA LEU A 73 2.29 -3.51 4.28
C LEU A 73 2.96 -2.58 3.29
N ILE A 74 2.22 -2.15 2.29
CA ILE A 74 2.64 -1.17 1.28
C ILE A 74 1.83 0.11 1.49
N GLY A 75 2.47 1.14 2.01
CA GLY A 75 1.88 2.46 2.22
C GLY A 75 2.22 3.40 1.07
N ILE A 76 1.19 3.95 0.40
CA ILE A 76 1.34 4.85 -0.74
C ILE A 76 0.90 6.26 -0.33
N THR A 77 1.81 7.22 -0.36
CA THR A 77 1.49 8.61 -0.01
C THR A 77 2.45 9.60 -0.67
N THR A 78 1.93 10.50 -1.48
CA THR A 78 2.72 11.50 -2.22
C THR A 78 3.40 12.51 -1.31
N SER A 79 2.78 12.88 -0.19
CA SER A 79 3.36 13.81 0.80
C SER A 79 4.25 13.13 1.85
N GLY A 80 4.11 11.81 2.04
CA GLY A 80 4.71 11.11 3.17
C GLY A 80 4.18 11.51 4.55
N ASN A 81 3.08 12.30 4.60
CA ASN A 81 2.55 12.86 5.86
C ASN A 81 1.09 12.49 6.15
N SER A 82 0.44 11.69 5.32
CA SER A 82 -0.94 11.23 5.54
C SER A 82 -1.04 10.49 6.86
N LEU A 83 -1.82 11.02 7.80
CA LEU A 83 -1.87 10.53 9.19
C LEU A 83 -2.36 9.10 9.29
N ASN A 84 -3.35 8.71 8.48
CA ASN A 84 -3.87 7.34 8.43
C ASN A 84 -2.83 6.32 7.91
N VAL A 85 -2.05 6.69 6.88
CA VAL A 85 -0.93 5.87 6.38
C VAL A 85 0.19 5.80 7.42
N LEU A 86 0.50 6.93 8.06
CA LEU A 86 1.52 6.98 9.12
C LEU A 86 1.17 6.07 10.31
N LYS A 87 -0.09 6.09 10.77
CA LYS A 87 -0.55 5.28 11.91
C LYS A 87 -0.41 3.78 11.61
N VAL A 88 -0.84 3.33 10.44
CA VAL A 88 -0.76 1.90 10.10
C VAL A 88 0.68 1.44 9.88
N LEU A 89 1.56 2.26 9.27
CA LEU A 89 2.99 1.97 9.14
C LEU A 89 3.67 1.85 10.51
N LYS A 90 3.40 2.79 11.43
CA LYS A 90 3.90 2.71 12.82
C LYS A 90 3.49 1.42 13.52
N TYR A 91 2.22 1.05 13.39
CA TYR A 91 1.70 -0.17 13.99
C TYR A 91 2.32 -1.42 13.37
N ALA A 92 2.37 -1.52 12.03
CA ALA A 92 2.99 -2.65 11.33
C ALA A 92 4.44 -2.87 11.81
N ARG A 93 5.23 -1.79 11.87
CA ARG A 93 6.60 -1.87 12.37
C ARG A 93 6.68 -2.32 13.84
N SER A 94 5.78 -1.85 14.71
CA SER A 94 5.74 -2.29 16.13
C SER A 94 5.42 -3.78 16.28
N LYS A 95 4.74 -4.37 15.29
CA LYS A 95 4.42 -5.79 15.21
C LYS A 95 5.45 -6.61 14.40
N LYS A 96 6.54 -5.97 13.96
CA LYS A 96 7.58 -6.59 13.10
C LYS A 96 7.01 -7.15 11.79
N ILE A 97 5.99 -6.49 11.24
CA ILE A 97 5.46 -6.76 9.90
C ILE A 97 6.23 -5.87 8.94
N SER A 98 6.74 -6.44 7.86
CA SER A 98 7.53 -5.72 6.85
C SER A 98 6.75 -4.58 6.22
N THR A 99 7.43 -3.45 5.99
CA THR A 99 6.81 -2.22 5.48
C THR A 99 7.56 -1.67 4.27
N ILE A 100 6.80 -1.31 3.23
CA ILE A 100 7.31 -0.63 2.04
C ILE A 100 6.56 0.69 1.90
N GLY A 101 7.29 1.79 1.71
CA GLY A 101 6.71 3.10 1.46
C GLY A 101 6.95 3.57 0.04
N PHE A 102 5.87 3.87 -0.69
CA PHE A 102 5.89 4.63 -1.93
C PHE A 102 5.64 6.10 -1.58
N LEU A 103 6.69 6.92 -1.64
CA LEU A 103 6.73 8.25 -1.03
C LEU A 103 7.14 9.30 -2.05
N GLY A 104 6.64 10.53 -1.90
CA GLY A 104 7.05 11.67 -2.70
C GLY A 104 7.93 12.66 -1.93
N GLY A 105 8.63 13.53 -2.64
CA GLY A 105 9.48 14.56 -2.10
C GLY A 105 10.54 13.99 -1.14
N ALA A 106 10.62 14.57 0.06
CA ALA A 106 11.52 14.13 1.12
C ALA A 106 10.97 12.92 1.95
N GLY A 107 9.83 12.34 1.58
CA GLY A 107 9.22 11.16 2.21
C GLY A 107 8.46 11.42 3.50
N GLY A 108 8.41 12.68 3.96
CA GLY A 108 7.67 13.09 5.15
C GLY A 108 7.98 12.27 6.41
N LYS A 109 6.99 12.16 7.28
CA LYS A 109 7.09 11.37 8.53
C LYS A 109 7.02 9.86 8.29
N CYS A 110 6.35 9.43 7.20
CA CYS A 110 6.16 8.02 6.88
C CYS A 110 7.48 7.30 6.62
N LYS A 111 8.48 7.97 6.03
CA LYS A 111 9.79 7.35 5.72
C LYS A 111 10.47 6.70 6.93
N ASN A 112 10.22 7.19 8.13
CA ASN A 112 10.84 6.68 9.36
C ASN A 112 10.25 5.33 9.81
N PHE A 113 9.15 4.90 9.21
CA PHE A 113 8.43 3.68 9.55
C PHE A 113 8.35 2.68 8.39
N CYS A 114 9.13 2.91 7.33
CA CYS A 114 9.28 1.99 6.21
C CYS A 114 10.64 1.30 6.26
N ASP A 115 10.66 -0.01 6.11
CA ASP A 115 11.89 -0.79 5.97
C ASP A 115 12.49 -0.55 4.58
N ILE A 116 11.65 -0.53 3.55
CA ILE A 116 12.01 -0.17 2.17
C ILE A 116 11.29 1.13 1.78
N LYS A 117 12.02 2.05 1.17
CA LYS A 117 11.54 3.38 0.78
C LYS A 117 11.76 3.62 -0.69
N LEU A 118 10.69 3.76 -1.45
CA LEU A 118 10.70 4.17 -2.85
C LEU A 118 10.33 5.65 -2.89
N MET A 119 11.32 6.49 -3.12
CA MET A 119 11.19 7.94 -3.05
C MET A 119 11.17 8.55 -4.44
N VAL A 120 10.10 9.24 -4.80
CA VAL A 120 10.03 10.03 -6.04
C VAL A 120 10.40 11.48 -5.70
N PRO A 121 11.53 12.00 -6.18
CA PRO A 121 12.03 13.34 -5.81
C PRO A 121 11.29 14.44 -6.61
N SER A 122 10.01 14.62 -6.31
CA SER A 122 9.12 15.60 -6.94
C SER A 122 8.18 16.19 -5.90
N ASP A 123 7.71 17.40 -6.13
CA ASP A 123 6.64 18.07 -5.37
C ASP A 123 5.29 18.05 -6.13
N ASN A 124 5.29 17.60 -7.38
CA ASN A 124 4.09 17.46 -8.20
C ASN A 124 3.40 16.13 -7.92
N THR A 125 2.24 16.17 -7.28
CA THR A 125 1.45 15.00 -6.90
C THR A 125 1.14 14.07 -8.07
N ALA A 126 0.77 14.60 -9.25
CA ALA A 126 0.47 13.77 -10.42
C ALA A 126 1.71 13.01 -10.90
N ARG A 127 2.86 13.68 -10.99
CA ARG A 127 4.13 13.04 -11.39
C ARG A 127 4.56 11.97 -10.40
N ILE A 128 4.35 12.22 -9.09
CA ILE A 128 4.64 11.23 -8.05
C ILE A 128 3.75 10.00 -8.22
N GLN A 129 2.45 10.16 -8.43
CA GLN A 129 1.51 9.04 -8.62
C GLN A 129 1.83 8.23 -9.87
N GLU A 130 2.14 8.87 -11.01
CA GLU A 130 2.57 8.18 -12.23
C GLU A 130 3.83 7.34 -12.00
N CYS A 131 4.81 7.88 -11.27
CA CYS A 131 6.00 7.12 -10.89
C CYS A 131 5.68 5.98 -9.92
N HIS A 132 4.79 6.19 -8.95
CA HIS A 132 4.39 5.17 -7.99
C HIS A 132 3.78 3.96 -8.70
N ILE A 133 2.80 4.17 -9.59
CA ILE A 133 2.17 3.05 -10.28
C ILE A 133 3.14 2.34 -11.23
N PHE A 134 3.99 3.09 -11.94
CA PHE A 134 5.03 2.51 -12.81
C PHE A 134 5.99 1.61 -12.02
N LEU A 135 6.54 2.12 -10.90
CA LEU A 135 7.47 1.37 -10.06
C LEU A 135 6.79 0.16 -9.41
N ALA A 136 5.53 0.30 -9.01
CA ALA A 136 4.76 -0.78 -8.42
C ALA A 136 4.55 -1.93 -9.42
N HIS A 137 4.14 -1.64 -10.66
CA HIS A 137 4.03 -2.66 -11.70
C HIS A 137 5.36 -3.37 -11.95
N PHE A 138 6.46 -2.62 -12.06
CA PHE A 138 7.79 -3.21 -12.26
C PHE A 138 8.19 -4.16 -11.12
N ILE A 139 7.97 -3.74 -9.87
CA ILE A 139 8.31 -4.53 -8.68
C ILE A 139 7.42 -5.76 -8.57
N LEU A 140 6.10 -5.59 -8.76
CA LEU A 140 5.15 -6.70 -8.68
C LEU A 140 5.41 -7.72 -9.78
N GLN A 141 5.73 -7.29 -11.00
CA GLN A 141 6.12 -8.19 -12.08
C GLN A 141 7.40 -8.94 -11.76
N SER A 142 8.42 -8.24 -11.27
CA SER A 142 9.71 -8.88 -10.90
C SER A 142 9.53 -9.91 -9.78
N ALA A 143 8.71 -9.60 -8.79
CA ALA A 143 8.38 -10.55 -7.72
C ALA A 143 7.54 -11.73 -8.24
N GLU A 144 6.59 -11.50 -9.16
CA GLU A 144 5.83 -12.56 -9.82
C GLU A 144 6.76 -13.52 -10.56
N ASP A 145 7.76 -13.02 -11.32
CA ASP A 145 8.74 -13.85 -12.03
C ASP A 145 9.56 -14.75 -11.10
N LEU A 146 9.78 -14.33 -9.86
CA LEU A 146 10.47 -15.15 -8.85
C LEU A 146 9.55 -16.19 -8.22
N LEU A 147 8.24 -15.92 -8.13
CA LEU A 147 7.26 -16.79 -7.47
C LEU A 147 6.70 -17.90 -8.36
N ILE A 148 6.79 -17.75 -9.69
CA ILE A 148 6.23 -18.70 -10.67
C ILE A 148 7.28 -19.61 -11.33
N LYS A 149 8.53 -19.53 -10.87
CA LYS A 149 9.63 -20.41 -11.31
C LYS A 149 9.49 -21.84 -10.83
#